data_7ea4161ba083f76107249e73c020c227
#
_entry.id   7ea4161ba083f76107249e73c020c227
#
_cell.length_a   1.000
_cell.length_b   1.000
_cell.length_c   1.000
_cell.angle_alpha   90.00
_cell.angle_beta   90.00
_cell.angle_gamma   90.00
#
_symmetry.space_group_name_H-M   'P 1'
#
loop_
_entity.id
_entity.type
_entity.pdbx_description
1 polymer ?
#
loop_
_entity_poly.entity_id
_entity_poly.type
_entity_poly.pdbx_seq_one_letter_code
_entity_poly.pdbx_strand_id
1 'polypeptide(L)'
;PQLDAIVICPSNPYLSIDPILAVPGMRELLRDTAAPVIAIAPLIGGAAVKGPTAKIMGELGVPVSSLAVAQHYAGLIDGFVLDVRDRAMETQLELPTLITDTLMKTLDDRLRLARMTLDFAATLGRTRRVAA
;
A
#
# COMPACT_ATOMS: atom_id res chain seq x y z
N PRO A 1 -8.24 17.88 -12.40
CA PRO A 1 -8.78 17.87 -11.06
C PRO A 1 -7.65 17.76 -10.02
N GLN A 2 -7.82 18.44 -8.91
CA GLN A 2 -6.87 18.40 -7.82
C GLN A 2 -7.26 17.25 -6.89
N LEU A 3 -6.32 16.33 -6.65
CA LEU A 3 -6.52 15.21 -5.73
C LEU A 3 -5.82 15.51 -4.42
N ASP A 4 -6.44 15.16 -3.31
CA ASP A 4 -5.84 15.28 -1.97
C ASP A 4 -4.97 14.07 -1.62
N ALA A 5 -5.33 12.90 -2.14
CA ALA A 5 -4.57 11.65 -1.95
C ALA A 5 -4.97 10.63 -3.01
N ILE A 6 -4.07 9.67 -3.23
CA ILE A 6 -4.35 8.44 -3.99
C ILE A 6 -4.07 7.27 -3.07
N VAL A 7 -5.04 6.37 -2.94
CA VAL A 7 -4.90 5.19 -2.06
C VAL A 7 -4.98 3.92 -2.91
N ILE A 8 -3.92 3.12 -2.82
CA ILE A 8 -3.93 1.74 -3.33
C ILE A 8 -4.52 0.88 -2.22
N CYS A 9 -5.76 0.45 -2.43
CA CYS A 9 -6.51 -0.33 -1.45
C CYS A 9 -5.83 -1.69 -1.16
N PRO A 10 -6.16 -2.35 -0.02
CA PRO A 10 -5.55 -3.62 0.35
C PRO A 10 -6.07 -4.77 -0.51
N SER A 11 -5.76 -4.71 -1.77
CA SER A 11 -6.12 -5.69 -2.80
C SER A 11 -4.89 -6.46 -3.25
N ASN A 12 -5.11 -7.57 -3.96
CA ASN A 12 -4.03 -8.38 -4.50
C ASN A 12 -3.16 -7.54 -5.46
N PRO A 13 -1.87 -7.34 -5.17
CA PRO A 13 -0.99 -6.52 -6.00
C PRO A 13 -0.90 -7.03 -7.44
N TYR A 14 -0.92 -8.33 -7.63
CA TYR A 14 -0.68 -8.98 -8.92
C TYR A 14 -1.94 -9.08 -9.77
N LEU A 15 -3.08 -9.45 -9.17
CA LEU A 15 -4.33 -9.66 -9.89
C LEU A 15 -5.18 -8.41 -10.01
N SER A 16 -5.11 -7.51 -9.02
CA SER A 16 -6.02 -6.35 -8.96
C SER A 16 -5.32 -5.04 -9.28
N ILE A 17 -4.12 -4.83 -8.79
CA ILE A 17 -3.42 -3.54 -8.92
C ILE A 17 -2.52 -3.51 -10.15
N ASP A 18 -1.71 -4.54 -10.39
CA ASP A 18 -0.81 -4.57 -11.55
C ASP A 18 -1.54 -4.35 -12.89
N PRO A 19 -2.73 -4.91 -13.14
CA PRO A 19 -3.47 -4.60 -14.36
C PRO A 19 -3.80 -3.11 -14.53
N ILE A 20 -4.07 -2.41 -13.45
CA ILE A 20 -4.31 -0.96 -13.46
C ILE A 20 -2.99 -0.24 -13.80
N LEU A 21 -1.90 -0.65 -13.17
CA LEU A 21 -0.57 -0.07 -13.41
C LEU A 21 -0.04 -0.35 -14.81
N ALA A 22 -0.53 -1.39 -15.46
CA ALA A 22 -0.17 -1.76 -16.83
C ALA A 22 -0.87 -0.89 -17.89
N VAL A 23 -1.89 -0.12 -17.51
CA VAL A 23 -2.52 0.84 -18.43
C VAL A 23 -1.46 1.87 -18.86
N PRO A 24 -1.27 2.10 -20.18
CA PRO A 24 -0.27 3.05 -20.65
C PRO A 24 -0.41 4.42 -19.99
N GLY A 25 0.69 4.95 -19.46
CA GLY A 25 0.72 6.25 -18.79
C GLY A 25 0.32 6.23 -17.32
N MET A 26 -0.18 5.11 -16.78
CA MET A 26 -0.65 5.06 -15.38
C MET A 26 0.50 5.24 -14.38
N ARG A 27 1.62 4.56 -14.60
CA ARG A 27 2.77 4.69 -13.70
C ARG A 27 3.34 6.10 -13.70
N GLU A 28 3.39 6.73 -14.86
CA GLU A 28 3.82 8.11 -15.02
C GLU A 28 2.89 9.06 -14.27
N LEU A 29 1.57 8.87 -14.41
CA LEU A 29 0.59 9.67 -13.67
C LEU A 29 0.81 9.56 -12.16
N LEU A 30 1.05 8.37 -11.64
CA LEU A 30 1.30 8.18 -10.20
C LEU A 30 2.61 8.85 -9.76
N ARG A 31 3.64 8.82 -10.60
CA ARG A 31 4.91 9.50 -10.28
C ARG A 31 4.77 11.02 -10.32
N ASP A 32 4.00 11.54 -11.25
CA ASP A 32 3.92 12.98 -11.52
C ASP A 32 2.81 13.68 -10.72
N THR A 33 1.85 12.93 -10.16
CA THR A 33 0.76 13.52 -9.39
C THR A 33 1.26 14.34 -8.21
N ALA A 34 0.59 15.47 -7.94
CA ALA A 34 0.86 16.30 -6.76
C ALA A 34 0.40 15.64 -5.46
N ALA A 35 -0.58 14.76 -5.55
CA ALA A 35 -1.15 14.08 -4.39
C ALA A 35 -0.20 13.00 -3.84
N PRO A 36 -0.12 12.81 -2.52
CA PRO A 36 0.58 11.66 -1.95
C PRO A 36 -0.11 10.36 -2.37
N VAL A 37 0.67 9.33 -2.62
CA VAL A 37 0.19 7.99 -2.96
C VAL A 37 0.53 7.05 -1.82
N ILE A 38 -0.48 6.38 -1.28
CA ILE A 38 -0.34 5.46 -0.14
C ILE A 38 -0.84 4.09 -0.55
N ALA A 39 -0.12 3.04 -0.18
CA ALA A 39 -0.60 1.67 -0.30
C ALA A 39 -0.91 1.10 1.07
N ILE A 40 -2.01 0.36 1.16
CA ILE A 40 -2.39 -0.39 2.36
C ILE A 40 -2.03 -1.86 2.14
N ALA A 41 -1.30 -2.44 3.09
CA ALA A 41 -0.89 -3.83 3.01
C ALA A 41 -2.10 -4.78 2.93
N PRO A 42 -2.15 -5.68 1.95
CA PRO A 42 -3.22 -6.68 1.85
C PRO A 42 -3.00 -7.90 2.74
N LEU A 43 -1.84 -8.01 3.37
CA LEU A 43 -1.47 -9.11 4.24
C LEU A 43 -1.55 -8.69 5.71
N ILE A 44 -1.93 -9.63 6.58
CA ILE A 44 -1.96 -9.46 8.02
C ILE A 44 -1.28 -10.68 8.64
N GLY A 45 -0.19 -10.47 9.40
CA GLY A 45 0.56 -11.55 10.02
C GLY A 45 1.16 -12.54 9.01
N GLY A 46 1.52 -12.06 7.82
CA GLY A 46 2.07 -12.90 6.76
C GLY A 46 1.04 -13.77 6.04
N ALA A 47 -0.25 -13.46 6.17
CA ALA A 47 -1.33 -14.21 5.52
C ALA A 47 -2.31 -13.26 4.84
N ALA A 48 -2.88 -13.69 3.71
CA ALA A 48 -3.96 -12.95 3.06
C ALA A 48 -5.24 -13.09 3.88
N VAL A 49 -5.96 -11.98 4.07
CA VAL A 49 -7.26 -11.98 4.75
C VAL A 49 -8.30 -12.61 3.83
N LYS A 50 -8.25 -12.32 2.54
CA LYS A 50 -9.13 -12.87 1.51
C LYS A 50 -8.34 -13.06 0.22
N GLY A 51 -8.75 -14.06 -0.56
CA GLY A 51 -8.22 -14.30 -1.89
C GLY A 51 -6.83 -14.93 -1.90
N PRO A 52 -6.22 -15.05 -3.08
CA PRO A 52 -5.05 -15.87 -3.30
C PRO A 52 -3.70 -15.11 -3.22
N THR A 53 -3.64 -13.94 -2.58
CA THR A 53 -2.42 -13.12 -2.57
C THR A 53 -1.21 -13.89 -2.05
N ALA A 54 -1.33 -14.54 -0.89
CA ALA A 54 -0.23 -15.30 -0.30
C ALA A 54 0.18 -16.48 -1.20
N LYS A 55 -0.79 -17.16 -1.79
CA LYS A 55 -0.53 -18.27 -2.71
C LYS A 55 0.23 -17.80 -3.94
N ILE A 56 -0.20 -16.71 -4.55
CA ILE A 56 0.46 -16.15 -5.75
C ILE A 56 1.89 -15.72 -5.43
N MET A 57 2.11 -15.06 -4.32
CA MET A 57 3.45 -14.68 -3.88
C MET A 57 4.35 -15.90 -3.75
N GLY A 58 3.85 -16.96 -3.12
CA GLY A 58 4.58 -18.21 -3.01
C GLY A 58 4.91 -18.84 -4.36
N GLU A 59 3.96 -18.87 -5.29
CA GLU A 59 4.15 -19.38 -6.64
C GLU A 59 5.18 -18.56 -7.44
N LEU A 60 5.24 -17.26 -7.21
CA LEU A 60 6.21 -16.36 -7.86
C LEU A 60 7.59 -16.40 -7.19
N GLY A 61 7.76 -17.16 -6.11
CA GLY A 61 9.01 -17.19 -5.37
C GLY A 61 9.30 -15.92 -4.58
N VAL A 62 8.28 -15.11 -4.30
CA VAL A 62 8.38 -13.88 -3.52
C VAL A 62 8.05 -14.17 -2.06
N PRO A 63 8.80 -13.64 -1.09
CA PRO A 63 8.45 -13.81 0.32
C PRO A 63 7.03 -13.33 0.60
N VAL A 64 6.25 -14.13 1.33
CA VAL A 64 4.88 -13.77 1.71
C VAL A 64 4.95 -12.82 2.90
N SER A 65 5.15 -11.54 2.62
CA SER A 65 5.31 -10.51 3.65
C SER A 65 4.85 -9.15 3.15
N SER A 66 4.44 -8.30 4.08
CA SER A 66 4.09 -6.91 3.77
C SER A 66 5.31 -6.11 3.28
N LEU A 67 6.52 -6.47 3.69
CA LEU A 67 7.74 -5.87 3.17
C LEU A 67 7.86 -6.08 1.65
N ALA A 68 7.61 -7.31 1.17
CA ALA A 68 7.64 -7.60 -0.26
C ALA A 68 6.57 -6.83 -1.03
N VAL A 69 5.39 -6.62 -0.43
CA VAL A 69 4.34 -5.80 -1.03
C VAL A 69 4.79 -4.34 -1.16
N ALA A 70 5.39 -3.77 -0.13
CA ALA A 70 5.91 -2.41 -0.19
C ALA A 70 7.00 -2.28 -1.26
N GLN A 71 7.88 -3.26 -1.38
CA GLN A 71 8.91 -3.30 -2.41
C GLN A 71 8.32 -3.41 -3.81
N HIS A 72 7.22 -4.11 -3.97
CA HIS A 72 6.49 -4.21 -5.24
C HIS A 72 6.03 -2.84 -5.76
N TYR A 73 5.67 -1.94 -4.85
CA TYR A 73 5.24 -0.58 -5.17
C TYR A 73 6.36 0.46 -5.09
N ALA A 74 7.61 0.04 -4.95
CA ALA A 74 8.74 0.98 -4.81
C ALA A 74 8.77 1.99 -5.96
N GLY A 75 8.99 3.26 -5.63
CA GLY A 75 8.99 4.36 -6.59
C GLY A 75 7.61 4.90 -6.96
N LEU A 76 6.52 4.24 -6.55
CA LEU A 76 5.15 4.67 -6.84
C LEU A 76 4.44 5.24 -5.61
N ILE A 77 4.83 4.85 -4.42
CA ILE A 77 4.17 5.24 -3.17
C ILE A 77 5.01 6.17 -2.32
N ASP A 78 4.35 7.06 -1.61
CA ASP A 78 4.96 7.98 -0.62
C ASP A 78 4.85 7.45 0.80
N GLY A 79 3.90 6.56 1.06
CA GLY A 79 3.66 5.99 2.38
C GLY A 79 3.03 4.62 2.29
N PHE A 80 3.16 3.86 3.36
CA PHE A 80 2.65 2.50 3.47
C PHE A 80 1.89 2.32 4.77
N VAL A 81 0.72 1.67 4.71
CA VAL A 81 -0.07 1.32 5.89
C VAL A 81 0.15 -0.15 6.19
N LEU A 82 0.76 -0.42 7.34
CA LEU A 82 1.16 -1.74 7.79
C LEU A 82 0.25 -2.18 8.95
N ASP A 83 -0.21 -3.42 8.92
CA ASP A 83 -0.97 -3.96 10.04
C ASP A 83 -0.11 -4.07 11.29
N VAL A 84 -0.72 -3.81 12.44
CA VAL A 84 -0.04 -3.84 13.74
C VAL A 84 0.58 -5.21 14.06
N ARG A 85 0.05 -6.29 13.50
CA ARG A 85 0.59 -7.66 13.68
C ARG A 85 1.92 -7.86 12.95
N ASP A 86 2.20 -7.01 11.97
CA ASP A 86 3.46 -7.01 11.22
C ASP A 86 4.41 -5.88 11.65
N ARG A 87 4.17 -5.26 12.79
CA ARG A 87 4.94 -4.13 13.32
C ARG A 87 6.46 -4.33 13.27
N ALA A 88 6.94 -5.54 13.48
CA ALA A 88 8.36 -5.83 13.46
C ALA A 88 9.04 -5.52 12.12
N MET A 89 8.28 -5.43 11.03
CA MET A 89 8.81 -5.09 9.70
C MET A 89 9.05 -3.59 9.50
N GLU A 90 8.57 -2.73 10.39
CA GLU A 90 8.65 -1.28 10.24
C GLU A 90 10.08 -0.80 10.02
N THR A 91 11.04 -1.38 10.74
CA THR A 91 12.46 -1.00 10.64
C THR A 91 13.09 -1.33 9.29
N GLN A 92 12.49 -2.23 8.53
CA GLN A 92 12.97 -2.63 7.20
C GLN A 92 12.31 -1.82 6.08
N LEU A 93 11.29 -1.02 6.38
CA LEU A 93 10.62 -0.17 5.42
C LEU A 93 11.36 1.18 5.32
N GLU A 94 11.69 1.56 4.10
CA GLU A 94 12.46 2.78 3.81
C GLU A 94 11.57 3.96 3.42
N LEU A 95 10.33 3.99 3.89
CA LEU A 95 9.37 5.06 3.62
C LEU A 95 8.49 5.29 4.85
N PRO A 96 7.83 6.46 4.93
CA PRO A 96 6.88 6.72 6.01
C PRO A 96 5.84 5.61 6.11
N THR A 97 5.60 5.13 7.32
CA THR A 97 4.71 3.99 7.58
C THR A 97 3.73 4.34 8.70
N LEU A 98 2.45 4.08 8.44
CA LEU A 98 1.40 4.10 9.45
C LEU A 98 1.16 2.67 9.92
N ILE A 99 1.24 2.44 11.23
CA ILE A 99 0.94 1.15 11.85
C ILE A 99 -0.42 1.24 12.52
N THR A 100 -1.34 0.38 12.10
CA THR A 100 -2.69 0.33 12.66
C THR A 100 -3.31 -1.05 12.41
N ASP A 101 -4.45 -1.31 13.04
CA ASP A 101 -5.25 -2.51 12.73
C ASP A 101 -5.92 -2.32 11.36
N THR A 102 -5.48 -3.10 10.38
CA THR A 102 -6.03 -3.04 9.02
C THR A 102 -7.15 -4.05 8.77
N LEU A 103 -7.48 -4.89 9.76
CA LEU A 103 -8.56 -5.86 9.63
C LEU A 103 -9.91 -5.15 9.68
N MET A 104 -10.68 -5.29 8.62
CA MET A 104 -11.99 -4.66 8.47
C MET A 104 -13.09 -5.71 8.58
N LYS A 105 -13.72 -5.79 9.76
CA LYS A 105 -14.86 -6.69 10.01
C LYS A 105 -16.20 -5.97 9.92
N THR A 106 -16.23 -4.70 10.27
CA THR A 106 -17.44 -3.88 10.35
C THR A 106 -17.31 -2.62 9.49
N LEU A 107 -18.44 -1.93 9.30
CA LEU A 107 -18.43 -0.62 8.64
C LEU A 107 -17.57 0.38 9.44
N ASP A 108 -17.65 0.35 10.77
CA ASP A 108 -16.84 1.23 11.62
C ASP A 108 -15.33 0.98 11.42
N ASP A 109 -14.92 -0.27 11.27
CA ASP A 109 -13.53 -0.60 10.96
C ASP A 109 -13.08 0.02 9.64
N ARG A 110 -13.93 -0.04 8.61
CA ARG A 110 -13.64 0.56 7.30
C ARG A 110 -13.51 2.07 7.38
N LEU A 111 -14.43 2.72 8.10
CA LEU A 111 -14.41 4.16 8.29
C LEU A 111 -13.17 4.60 9.07
N ARG A 112 -12.83 3.88 10.13
CA ARG A 112 -11.64 4.15 10.94
C ARG A 112 -10.37 4.06 10.09
N LEU A 113 -10.20 2.97 9.35
CA LEU A 113 -9.02 2.77 8.51
C LEU A 113 -8.94 3.85 7.41
N ALA A 114 -10.06 4.18 6.78
CA ALA A 114 -10.11 5.23 5.77
C ALA A 114 -9.69 6.59 6.34
N ARG A 115 -10.22 6.97 7.50
CA ARG A 115 -9.87 8.24 8.16
C ARG A 115 -8.39 8.28 8.54
N MET A 116 -7.88 7.22 9.15
CA MET A 116 -6.47 7.15 9.54
C MET A 116 -5.55 7.23 8.32
N THR A 117 -5.92 6.59 7.22
CA THR A 117 -5.16 6.63 5.97
C THR A 117 -5.14 8.05 5.38
N LEU A 118 -6.28 8.73 5.35
CA LEU A 118 -6.37 10.11 4.85
C LEU A 118 -5.61 11.10 5.75
N ASP A 119 -5.69 10.95 7.05
CA ASP A 119 -4.93 11.77 7.99
C ASP A 119 -3.42 11.55 7.81
N PHE A 120 -3.01 10.31 7.62
CA PHE A 120 -1.63 9.97 7.31
C PHE A 120 -1.18 10.62 6.00
N ALA A 121 -2.01 10.56 4.96
CA ALA A 121 -1.73 11.20 3.67
C ALA A 121 -1.46 12.69 3.83
N ALA A 122 -2.22 13.38 4.67
CA ALA A 122 -2.07 14.81 4.92
C ALA A 122 -0.71 15.17 5.53
N THR A 123 -0.03 14.21 6.17
CA THR A 123 1.29 14.43 6.78
C THR A 123 2.45 14.18 5.82
N LEU A 124 2.20 13.58 4.63
CA LEU A 124 3.25 13.13 3.73
C LEU A 124 3.72 14.20 2.76
N GLY A 125 5.03 14.22 2.53
CA GLY A 125 5.64 14.97 1.44
C GLY A 125 5.77 14.13 0.18
N ARG A 126 6.30 14.75 -0.88
CA ARG A 126 6.45 14.15 -2.22
C ARG A 126 7.87 13.58 -2.43
N THR A 127 8.35 12.79 -1.48
CA THR A 127 9.76 12.35 -1.46
C THR A 127 10.13 11.41 -2.59
N ARG A 128 9.24 10.52 -3.00
CA ARG A 128 9.52 9.53 -4.05
C ARG A 128 9.85 10.13 -5.42
N ARG A 129 9.39 11.35 -5.66
CA ARG A 129 9.51 12.00 -6.98
C ARG A 129 10.85 12.61 -7.25
N VAL A 130 11.63 12.75 -6.22
CA VAL A 130 13.00 13.26 -6.33
C VAL A 130 13.95 12.17 -6.80
N ALA A 131 13.62 10.91 -6.54
CA ALA A 131 14.45 9.74 -6.86
C ALA A 131 14.17 9.14 -8.24
N ALA A 132 13.20 9.66 -8.99
CA ALA A 132 12.80 9.11 -10.28
C ALA A 132 13.85 9.38 -11.38
#